data_2e1674e6bec552c5776d6f6d6c30e4c3
#
_entry.id   2e1674e6bec552c5776d6f6d6c30e4c3
#
_cell.length_a   1.000
_cell.length_b   1.000
_cell.length_c   1.000
_cell.angle_alpha   90.00
_cell.angle_beta   90.00
_cell.angle_gamma   90.00
#
_symmetry.space_group_name_H-M   'P 1'
#
loop_
_entity.id
_entity.type
_entity.pdbx_description
1 polymer ?
#
loop_
_entity_poly.entity_id
_entity_poly.type
_entity_poly.pdbx_seq_one_letter_code
_entity_poly.pdbx_strand_id
1 'polypeptide(L)'
;LLMKILKDATKVLSPAGYDIELVEKHHNQKLDAPSGTALALADSINEAADNQYHYVYDRSQVRQKRDQKEIGISAVRGGTIVGDHEVIFAGQDEVIEFKHTAYSKAVFGKGAVEAAKFLAGKPAGRYDMSDVIQL
;
A
#
# COMPACT_ATOMS: atom_id res chain seq x y z
N LEU A 1 -9.18 -0.26 -3.93
CA LEU A 1 -9.32 1.20 -4.01
C LEU A 1 -7.98 1.90 -3.80
N LEU A 2 -7.36 1.77 -2.61
CA LEU A 2 -6.11 2.46 -2.28
C LEU A 2 -4.99 2.19 -3.30
N MET A 3 -4.78 0.96 -3.74
CA MET A 3 -3.78 0.60 -4.77
C MET A 3 -3.96 1.41 -6.06
N LYS A 4 -5.20 1.61 -6.51
CA LYS A 4 -5.48 2.39 -7.72
C LYS A 4 -5.16 3.88 -7.53
N ILE A 5 -5.60 4.45 -6.41
CA ILE A 5 -5.28 5.85 -6.06
C ILE A 5 -3.77 6.06 -6.01
N LEU A 6 -3.03 5.13 -5.40
CA LEU A 6 -1.57 5.20 -5.30
C LEU A 6 -0.88 5.08 -6.66
N LYS A 7 -1.37 4.25 -7.57
CA LYS A 7 -0.84 4.18 -8.94
C LYS A 7 -0.96 5.53 -9.64
N ASP A 8 -2.11 6.19 -9.54
CA ASP A 8 -2.34 7.48 -10.18
C ASP A 8 -1.51 8.60 -9.52
N ALA A 9 -1.46 8.63 -8.19
CA ALA A 9 -0.62 9.56 -7.45
C ALA A 9 0.88 9.37 -7.78
N THR A 10 1.34 8.15 -7.88
CA THR A 10 2.75 7.83 -8.19
C THR A 10 3.18 8.37 -9.55
N LYS A 11 2.34 8.29 -10.56
CA LYS A 11 2.64 8.82 -11.91
C LYS A 11 2.94 10.33 -11.91
N VAL A 12 2.38 11.05 -10.94
CA VAL A 12 2.59 12.49 -10.80
C VAL A 12 3.74 12.79 -9.84
N LEU A 13 3.75 12.14 -8.68
CA LEU A 13 4.64 12.48 -7.57
C LEU A 13 6.05 11.89 -7.73
N SER A 14 6.18 10.69 -8.30
CA SER A 14 7.50 10.07 -8.51
C SER A 14 8.37 10.88 -9.47
N PRO A 15 7.90 11.30 -10.66
CA PRO A 15 8.70 12.16 -11.54
C PRO A 15 8.99 13.55 -10.95
N ALA A 16 8.16 14.02 -10.03
CA ALA A 16 8.35 15.29 -9.33
C ALA A 16 9.41 15.21 -8.20
N GLY A 17 9.98 14.02 -7.95
CA GLY A 17 11.09 13.84 -7.01
C GLY A 17 10.67 13.60 -5.57
N TYR A 18 9.41 13.19 -5.31
CA TYR A 18 8.97 12.82 -3.98
C TYR A 18 9.59 11.49 -3.55
N ASP A 19 10.12 11.44 -2.34
CA ASP A 19 10.54 10.21 -1.68
C ASP A 19 9.31 9.41 -1.23
N ILE A 20 9.38 8.09 -1.35
CA ILE A 20 8.24 7.21 -1.04
C ILE A 20 8.56 6.33 0.16
N GLU A 21 7.74 6.41 1.18
CA GLU A 21 7.82 5.58 2.39
C GLU A 21 6.46 4.96 2.69
N LEU A 22 6.46 3.77 3.26
CA LEU A 22 5.26 3.05 3.67
C LEU A 22 5.39 2.61 5.12
N VAL A 23 4.37 2.89 5.93
CA VAL A 23 4.28 2.45 7.32
C VAL A 23 3.02 1.61 7.49
N GLU A 24 3.16 0.42 8.05
CA GLU A 24 2.03 -0.44 8.37
C GLU A 24 2.00 -0.82 9.84
N LYS A 25 0.81 -0.94 10.40
CA LYS A 25 0.61 -1.24 11.82
C LYS A 25 -0.41 -2.37 11.96
N HIS A 26 -0.07 -3.38 12.75
CA HIS A 26 -0.93 -4.52 13.06
C HIS A 26 -0.78 -4.95 14.51
N HIS A 27 -1.66 -5.84 14.92
CA HIS A 27 -1.67 -6.42 16.26
C HIS A 27 -0.37 -7.17 16.58
N ASN A 28 -0.12 -7.37 17.87
CA ASN A 28 1.11 -7.99 18.38
C ASN A 28 1.22 -9.50 18.12
N GLN A 29 0.19 -10.14 17.55
CA GLN A 29 0.17 -11.57 17.20
C GLN A 29 0.46 -11.82 15.71
N LYS A 30 0.65 -10.76 14.90
CA LYS A 30 0.95 -10.93 13.48
C LYS A 30 2.39 -11.40 13.28
N LEU A 31 2.55 -12.54 12.59
CA LEU A 31 3.86 -13.19 12.43
C LEU A 31 4.68 -12.60 11.27
N ASP A 32 4.04 -12.29 10.15
CA ASP A 32 4.71 -11.71 8.98
C ASP A 32 4.92 -10.20 9.14
N ALA A 33 6.05 -9.73 8.68
CA ALA A 33 6.41 -8.31 8.57
C ALA A 33 7.37 -8.12 7.38
N PRO A 34 7.10 -7.19 6.47
CA PRO A 34 5.88 -6.38 6.40
C PRO A 34 4.65 -7.21 6.02
N SER A 35 3.46 -6.62 6.18
CA SER A 35 2.20 -7.27 5.80
C SER A 35 2.11 -7.51 4.30
N GLY A 36 1.36 -8.54 3.88
CA GLY A 36 1.09 -8.78 2.46
C GLY A 36 0.43 -7.58 1.76
N THR A 37 -0.45 -6.87 2.46
CA THR A 37 -1.07 -5.63 1.93
C THR A 37 -0.02 -4.53 1.73
N ALA A 38 0.91 -4.35 2.65
CA ALA A 38 1.99 -3.37 2.48
C ALA A 38 2.84 -3.67 1.24
N LEU A 39 3.20 -4.93 1.02
CA LEU A 39 3.93 -5.35 -0.18
C LEU A 39 3.12 -5.12 -1.45
N ALA A 40 1.82 -5.43 -1.45
CA ALA A 40 0.94 -5.20 -2.59
C ALA A 40 0.79 -3.70 -2.92
N LEU A 41 0.76 -2.83 -1.91
CA LEU A 41 0.77 -1.38 -2.11
C LEU A 41 2.10 -0.91 -2.71
N ALA A 42 3.23 -1.38 -2.18
CA ALA A 42 4.56 -1.07 -2.70
C ALA A 42 4.74 -1.55 -4.15
N ASP A 43 4.28 -2.77 -4.47
CA ASP A 43 4.31 -3.32 -5.82
C ASP A 43 3.46 -2.49 -6.78
N SER A 44 2.28 -2.03 -6.36
CA SER A 44 1.41 -1.16 -7.16
C SER A 44 2.07 0.19 -7.47
N ILE A 45 2.77 0.77 -6.50
CA ILE A 45 3.53 2.00 -6.66
C ILE A 45 4.70 1.76 -7.63
N ASN A 46 5.47 0.71 -7.41
CA ASN A 46 6.63 0.39 -8.20
C ASN A 46 6.27 0.10 -9.68
N GLU A 47 5.20 -0.65 -9.90
CA GLU A 47 4.66 -0.88 -11.24
C GLU A 47 4.29 0.43 -11.96
N ALA A 48 3.64 1.36 -11.25
CA ALA A 48 3.27 2.66 -11.81
C ALA A 48 4.48 3.57 -12.09
N ALA A 49 5.63 3.26 -11.52
CA ALA A 49 6.91 3.94 -11.69
C ALA A 49 7.92 3.13 -12.51
N ASP A 50 7.45 2.27 -13.41
CA ASP A 50 8.28 1.45 -14.31
C ASP A 50 9.26 0.51 -13.59
N ASN A 51 8.89 0.04 -12.40
CA ASN A 51 9.67 -0.89 -11.56
C ASN A 51 11.10 -0.40 -11.24
N GLN A 52 11.28 0.90 -11.09
CA GLN A 52 12.59 1.50 -10.86
C GLN A 52 13.01 1.55 -9.38
N TYR A 53 12.11 1.17 -8.45
CA TYR A 53 12.37 1.21 -7.01
C TYR A 53 12.80 -0.15 -6.45
N HIS A 54 13.64 -0.11 -5.44
CA HIS A 54 13.94 -1.25 -4.57
C HIS A 54 13.38 -1.00 -3.15
N TYR A 55 13.10 -2.07 -2.40
CA TYR A 55 12.50 -1.96 -1.07
C TYR A 55 13.56 -2.00 0.02
N VAL A 56 13.41 -1.14 1.02
CA VAL A 56 14.26 -1.08 2.20
C VAL A 56 13.41 -1.29 3.46
N TYR A 57 13.69 -2.36 4.20
CA TYR A 57 12.91 -2.72 5.38
C TYR A 57 13.50 -2.24 6.70
N ASP A 58 14.79 -2.01 6.75
CA ASP A 58 15.50 -1.58 7.95
C ASP A 58 16.68 -0.68 7.58
N ARG A 59 16.61 0.57 8.02
CA ARG A 59 17.68 1.56 7.80
C ARG A 59 18.75 1.53 8.88
N SER A 60 18.54 0.80 9.99
CA SER A 60 19.47 0.78 11.12
C SER A 60 20.78 0.05 10.80
N GLN A 61 20.77 -0.81 9.78
CA GLN A 61 21.90 -1.65 9.40
C GLN A 61 23.01 -0.88 8.65
N VAL A 62 22.69 0.29 8.11
CA VAL A 62 23.66 1.08 7.33
C VAL A 62 23.59 2.56 7.72
N ARG A 63 24.76 3.20 7.73
CA ARG A 63 24.90 4.65 7.99
C ARG A 63 25.12 5.38 6.67
N GLN A 64 24.02 5.65 5.96
CA GLN A 64 24.06 6.35 4.67
C GLN A 64 22.80 7.19 4.46
N LYS A 65 22.88 8.14 3.54
CA LYS A 65 21.70 8.86 3.09
C LYS A 65 20.75 7.91 2.35
N ARG A 66 19.46 8.23 2.39
CA ARG A 66 18.42 7.56 1.62
C ARG A 66 18.72 7.66 0.12
N ASP A 67 18.57 6.56 -0.62
CA ASP A 67 18.56 6.55 -2.07
C ASP A 67 17.21 7.09 -2.59
N GLN A 68 17.24 7.81 -3.72
CA GLN A 68 16.02 8.32 -4.35
C GLN A 68 15.14 7.21 -4.95
N LYS A 69 15.73 6.07 -5.27
CA LYS A 69 15.06 4.93 -5.91
C LYS A 69 14.73 3.82 -4.91
N GLU A 70 14.43 4.18 -3.68
CA GLU A 70 13.97 3.22 -2.69
C GLU A 70 12.55 3.54 -2.19
N ILE A 71 11.82 2.49 -1.83
CA ILE A 71 10.61 2.58 -1.02
C ILE A 71 10.94 1.96 0.33
N GLY A 72 10.95 2.79 1.38
CA GLY A 72 11.10 2.31 2.74
C GLY A 72 9.79 1.69 3.22
N ILE A 73 9.86 0.53 3.87
CA ILE A 73 8.69 -0.15 4.42
C ILE A 73 8.95 -0.46 5.89
N SER A 74 8.18 0.18 6.77
CA SER A 74 8.30 0.04 8.23
C SER A 74 7.07 -0.67 8.80
N ALA A 75 7.30 -1.63 9.68
CA ALA A 75 6.26 -2.40 10.33
C ALA A 75 6.17 -2.09 11.83
N VAL A 76 4.98 -1.74 12.30
CA VAL A 76 4.68 -1.55 13.72
C VAL A 76 3.78 -2.68 14.20
N ARG A 77 4.10 -3.26 15.36
CA ARG A 77 3.31 -4.33 15.99
C ARG A 77 2.93 -3.90 17.40
N GLY A 78 1.63 -3.93 17.71
CA GLY A 78 1.17 -3.54 19.03
C GLY A 78 -0.32 -3.75 19.26
N GLY A 79 -0.69 -4.08 20.48
CA GLY A 79 -2.08 -4.21 20.90
C GLY A 79 -2.92 -5.09 19.98
N THR A 80 -4.10 -4.62 19.69
CA THR A 80 -5.13 -5.27 18.86
C THR A 80 -5.40 -4.52 17.56
N ILE A 81 -4.44 -3.78 17.04
CA ILE A 81 -4.57 -3.03 15.78
C ILE A 81 -4.99 -3.99 14.66
N VAL A 82 -6.12 -3.71 14.03
CA VAL A 82 -6.65 -4.58 12.96
C VAL A 82 -5.82 -4.48 11.69
N GLY A 83 -5.50 -3.28 11.26
CA GLY A 83 -4.64 -3.01 10.12
C GLY A 83 -4.66 -1.53 9.75
N ASP A 84 -3.48 -0.95 9.64
CA ASP A 84 -3.25 0.45 9.28
C ASP A 84 -2.13 0.47 8.23
N HIS A 85 -2.36 1.16 7.14
CA HIS A 85 -1.38 1.33 6.07
C HIS A 85 -1.34 2.79 5.66
N GLU A 86 -0.16 3.36 5.68
CA GLU A 86 0.09 4.75 5.33
C GLU A 86 1.21 4.82 4.30
N VAL A 87 0.96 5.49 3.20
CA VAL A 87 1.95 5.78 2.16
C VAL A 87 2.25 7.27 2.18
N ILE A 88 3.50 7.59 2.34
CA ILE A 88 4.04 8.94 2.50
C ILE A 88 4.81 9.29 1.23
N PHE A 89 4.41 10.37 0.57
CA PHE A 89 5.16 11.01 -0.50
C PHE A 89 5.77 12.29 0.08
N ALA A 90 7.06 12.26 0.37
CA ALA A 90 7.79 13.37 0.97
C ALA A 90 8.51 14.19 -0.10
N GLY A 91 8.04 15.40 -0.33
CA GLY A 91 8.65 16.37 -1.24
C GLY A 91 9.49 17.40 -0.51
N GLN A 92 9.91 18.42 -1.23
CA GLN A 92 10.60 19.55 -0.63
C GLN A 92 9.58 20.46 0.08
N ASP A 93 9.77 20.62 1.39
CA ASP A 93 8.92 21.45 2.27
C ASP A 93 7.43 21.03 2.32
N GLU A 94 7.10 19.83 1.84
CA GLU A 94 5.73 19.31 1.87
C GLU A 94 5.69 17.78 1.96
N VAL A 95 4.60 17.25 2.48
CA VAL A 95 4.32 15.82 2.55
C VAL A 95 2.88 15.57 2.12
N ILE A 96 2.67 14.56 1.30
CA ILE A 96 1.35 14.05 0.93
C ILE A 96 1.22 12.63 1.46
N GLU A 97 0.16 12.35 2.21
CA GLU A 97 -0.07 11.05 2.85
C GLU A 97 -1.39 10.45 2.40
N PHE A 98 -1.37 9.14 2.10
CA PHE A 98 -2.54 8.33 1.86
C PHE A 98 -2.62 7.26 2.94
N LYS A 99 -3.66 7.33 3.78
CA LYS A 99 -3.80 6.43 4.91
C LYS A 99 -5.13 5.69 4.87
N HIS A 100 -5.08 4.37 5.13
CA HIS A 100 -6.23 3.53 5.39
C HIS A 100 -6.10 2.87 6.75
N THR A 101 -7.12 2.99 7.57
CA THR A 101 -7.22 2.35 8.88
C THR A 101 -8.45 1.45 8.89
N ALA A 102 -8.24 0.15 9.11
CA ALA A 102 -9.32 -0.80 9.33
C ALA A 102 -9.62 -0.87 10.83
N TYR A 103 -10.81 -0.48 11.24
CA TYR A 103 -11.27 -0.61 12.63
C TYR A 103 -11.88 -1.97 12.95
N SER A 104 -12.26 -2.73 11.90
CA SER A 104 -12.83 -4.06 12.02
C SER A 104 -12.57 -4.86 10.75
N LYS A 105 -12.44 -6.18 10.88
CA LYS A 105 -12.38 -7.09 9.73
C LYS A 105 -13.68 -7.10 8.91
N ALA A 106 -14.78 -6.58 9.45
CA ALA A 106 -16.06 -6.47 8.75
C ALA A 106 -15.97 -5.64 7.45
N VAL A 107 -15.03 -4.68 7.37
CA VAL A 107 -14.80 -3.91 6.14
C VAL A 107 -14.40 -4.81 4.96
N PHE A 108 -13.62 -5.84 5.21
CA PHE A 108 -13.21 -6.81 4.18
C PHE A 108 -14.35 -7.75 3.80
N GLY A 109 -15.17 -8.17 4.79
CA GLY A 109 -16.39 -8.95 4.56
C GLY A 109 -17.39 -8.22 3.66
N LYS A 110 -17.60 -6.92 3.89
CA LYS A 110 -18.43 -6.08 3.01
C LYS A 110 -17.90 -6.07 1.56
N GLY A 111 -16.61 -5.89 1.37
CA GLY A 111 -15.99 -5.95 0.04
C GLY A 111 -16.16 -7.31 -0.64
N ALA A 112 -16.05 -8.41 0.11
CA ALA A 112 -16.26 -9.77 -0.40
C ALA A 112 -17.71 -9.99 -0.88
N VAL A 113 -18.69 -9.46 -0.14
CA VAL A 113 -20.11 -9.53 -0.54
C VAL A 113 -20.36 -8.74 -1.84
N GLU A 114 -19.80 -7.54 -1.96
CA GLU A 114 -19.94 -6.75 -3.20
C GLU A 114 -19.25 -7.44 -4.38
N ALA A 115 -18.10 -8.06 -4.18
CA ALA A 115 -17.43 -8.86 -5.21
C ALA A 115 -18.28 -10.07 -5.64
N ALA A 116 -18.93 -10.76 -4.69
CA ALA A 116 -19.83 -11.87 -5.00
C ALA A 116 -21.05 -11.43 -5.84
N LYS A 117 -21.65 -10.29 -5.49
CA LYS A 117 -22.76 -9.70 -6.28
C LYS A 117 -22.30 -9.34 -7.71
N PHE A 118 -21.11 -8.75 -7.84
CA PHE A 118 -20.55 -8.39 -9.14
C PHE A 118 -20.31 -9.62 -10.03
N LEU A 119 -19.84 -10.72 -9.44
CA LEU A 119 -19.54 -11.95 -10.18
C LEU A 119 -20.80 -12.69 -10.66
N ALA A 120 -21.95 -12.44 -10.05
CA ALA A 120 -23.21 -13.09 -10.45
C ALA A 120 -23.52 -12.76 -11.92
N GLY A 121 -23.60 -13.82 -12.74
CA GLY A 121 -23.90 -13.70 -14.17
C GLY A 121 -22.73 -13.26 -15.06
N LYS A 122 -21.52 -13.11 -14.52
CA LYS A 122 -20.31 -12.84 -15.31
C LYS A 122 -19.82 -14.11 -16.01
N PRO A 123 -19.27 -13.99 -17.26
CA PRO A 123 -18.65 -15.12 -17.93
C PRO A 123 -17.41 -15.61 -17.16
N ALA A 124 -16.98 -16.84 -17.43
CA ALA A 124 -15.74 -17.37 -16.86
C ALA A 124 -14.56 -16.45 -17.21
N GLY A 125 -13.78 -16.07 -16.21
CA GLY A 125 -12.66 -15.14 -16.37
C GLY A 125 -12.01 -14.83 -15.04
N ARG A 126 -10.98 -13.98 -15.09
CA ARG A 126 -10.30 -13.44 -13.92
C ARG A 126 -10.78 -12.01 -13.69
N TYR A 127 -11.25 -11.75 -12.50
CA TYR A 127 -11.74 -10.44 -12.06
C TYR A 127 -11.04 -10.04 -10.78
N ASP A 128 -10.80 -8.76 -10.61
CA ASP A 128 -10.26 -8.18 -9.37
C ASP A 128 -11.13 -7.04 -8.83
N MET A 129 -10.71 -6.44 -7.74
CA MET A 129 -11.49 -5.36 -7.10
C MET A 129 -11.54 -4.08 -7.93
N SER A 130 -10.65 -3.89 -8.90
CA SER A 130 -10.73 -2.74 -9.83
C SER A 130 -11.94 -2.88 -10.75
N ASP A 131 -12.28 -4.12 -11.14
CA ASP A 131 -13.48 -4.39 -11.93
C ASP A 131 -14.77 -4.14 -11.15
N VAL A 132 -14.74 -4.44 -9.84
CA VAL A 132 -15.90 -4.26 -8.94
C VAL A 132 -16.17 -2.78 -8.65
N ILE A 133 -15.11 -1.99 -8.44
CA ILE A 133 -15.20 -0.61 -7.96
C ILE A 133 -15.47 0.39 -9.08
N GLN A 134 -15.21 0.04 -10.33
CA GLN A 134 -15.40 0.90 -11.52
C GLN A 134 -14.80 2.31 -11.34
N LEU A 135 -13.52 2.37 -11.03
CA LEU A 135 -12.77 3.63 -10.91
C LEU A 135 -11.98 3.94 -12.18
#